data_19ed0d2dd92770fadd533df0edb18702
#
_entry.id   19ed0d2dd92770fadd533df0edb18702
#
_cell.length_a   1.000
_cell.length_b   1.000
_cell.length_c   1.000
_cell.angle_alpha   90.00
_cell.angle_beta   90.00
_cell.angle_gamma   90.00
#
_symmetry.space_group_name_H-M   'P 1'
#
loop_
_entity.id
_entity.type
_entity.pdbx_description
1 polymer ?
#
loop_
_entity_poly.entity_id
_entity_poly.type
_entity_poly.pdbx_seq_one_letter_code
_entity_poly.pdbx_strand_id
1 'polypeptide(L)'
;MKSKLLLLLLLLGFSQIQAQLDTQKRFQSDTRKYYVWNTDFQKYELVETEYEHSIIDIREIGSKTNGYIVISMVDNGQVRMHHGSIYNFTKDSENEGSWSIQSKFMRARLIYNPKENTMTYMYDSNDKRYKRLMIFTVAPDELPDANLKSVVKMD
;
A
#
# COMPACT_ATOMS: atom_id res chain seq x y z
N MET A 1 -26.68 29.45 35.66
CA MET A 1 -27.03 28.31 34.76
C MET A 1 -26.45 28.44 33.34
N LYS A 2 -26.38 29.65 32.78
CA LYS A 2 -25.87 29.85 31.37
C LYS A 2 -24.38 29.48 31.16
N SER A 3 -23.51 29.69 32.18
CA SER A 3 -22.07 29.35 32.05
C SER A 3 -21.79 27.84 32.05
N LYS A 4 -22.60 27.04 32.73
CA LYS A 4 -22.44 25.57 32.75
C LYS A 4 -22.88 24.95 31.43
N LEU A 5 -23.88 25.55 30.75
CA LEU A 5 -24.33 25.12 29.44
C LEU A 5 -23.30 25.44 28.36
N LEU A 6 -22.61 26.59 28.47
CA LEU A 6 -21.55 26.99 27.58
C LEU A 6 -20.33 26.05 27.68
N LEU A 7 -19.97 25.65 28.91
CA LEU A 7 -18.87 24.72 29.17
C LEU A 7 -19.18 23.32 28.59
N LEU A 8 -20.42 22.86 28.70
CA LEU A 8 -20.88 21.59 28.15
C LEU A 8 -20.82 21.58 26.61
N LEU A 9 -21.22 22.69 25.97
CA LEU A 9 -21.14 22.87 24.52
C LEU A 9 -19.70 22.92 24.02
N LEU A 10 -18.78 23.53 24.77
CA LEU A 10 -17.34 23.52 24.46
C LEU A 10 -16.76 22.11 24.58
N LEU A 11 -17.10 21.35 25.61
CA LEU A 11 -16.64 19.97 25.77
C LEU A 11 -17.17 19.04 24.68
N LEU A 12 -18.40 19.21 24.23
CA LEU A 12 -18.98 18.46 23.11
C LEU A 12 -18.33 18.83 21.75
N GLY A 13 -17.85 20.06 21.59
CA GLY A 13 -17.13 20.50 20.38
C GLY A 13 -15.75 19.87 20.22
N PHE A 14 -15.05 19.54 21.32
CA PHE A 14 -13.74 18.92 21.28
C PHE A 14 -13.76 17.42 20.98
N SER A 15 -14.88 16.73 21.13
CA SER A 15 -14.98 15.28 20.85
C SER A 15 -15.07 14.93 19.37
N GLN A 16 -15.16 15.91 18.47
CA GLN A 16 -15.26 15.69 17.01
C GLN A 16 -13.93 15.85 16.27
N ILE A 17 -12.83 16.16 16.95
CA ILE A 17 -11.50 16.10 16.32
C ILE A 17 -11.03 14.64 16.36
N GLN A 18 -11.66 13.78 15.60
CA GLN A 18 -11.01 12.55 15.17
C GLN A 18 -9.91 13.01 14.21
N ALA A 19 -8.68 13.06 14.70
CA ALA A 19 -7.53 13.18 13.87
C ALA A 19 -7.66 12.12 12.78
N GLN A 20 -7.76 12.53 11.51
CA GLN A 20 -7.71 11.61 10.40
C GLN A 20 -6.35 10.91 10.52
N LEU A 21 -6.37 9.67 10.97
CA LEU A 21 -5.17 8.87 11.12
C LEU A 21 -4.69 8.53 9.72
N ASP A 22 -3.71 9.28 9.26
CA ASP A 22 -2.93 8.91 8.11
C ASP A 22 -2.08 7.70 8.50
N THR A 23 -2.25 6.60 7.82
CA THR A 23 -1.39 5.43 7.99
C THR A 23 -0.47 5.28 6.81
N GLN A 24 0.80 5.06 7.09
CA GLN A 24 1.79 4.73 6.08
C GLN A 24 2.37 3.36 6.38
N LYS A 25 2.35 2.48 5.39
CA LYS A 25 2.98 1.17 5.43
C LYS A 25 4.02 1.13 4.32
N ARG A 26 5.23 0.75 4.69
CA ARG A 26 6.32 0.54 3.74
C ARG A 26 6.76 -0.92 3.79
N PHE A 27 6.98 -1.48 2.63
CA PHE A 27 7.49 -2.82 2.46
C PHE A 27 8.69 -2.79 1.53
N GLN A 28 9.67 -3.61 1.83
CA GLN A 28 10.84 -3.80 1.00
C GLN A 28 10.83 -5.20 0.41
N SER A 29 11.37 -5.35 -0.78
CA SER A 29 11.51 -6.63 -1.47
C SER A 29 12.80 -6.61 -2.27
N ASP A 30 13.57 -7.68 -2.14
CA ASP A 30 14.78 -7.92 -2.95
C ASP A 30 14.56 -9.00 -4.00
N THR A 31 13.33 -9.49 -4.11
CA THR A 31 12.96 -10.52 -5.08
C THR A 31 11.56 -10.30 -5.59
N ARG A 32 11.40 -10.25 -6.89
CA ARG A 32 10.10 -10.22 -7.54
C ARG A 32 10.03 -11.22 -8.69
N LYS A 33 8.86 -11.84 -8.85
CA LYS A 33 8.55 -12.71 -9.98
C LYS A 33 7.61 -11.97 -10.93
N TYR A 34 7.98 -11.89 -12.19
CA TYR A 34 7.20 -11.24 -13.22
C TYR A 34 6.47 -12.26 -14.09
N TYR A 35 5.17 -12.06 -14.25
CA TYR A 35 4.28 -12.92 -15.03
C TYR A 35 3.53 -12.12 -16.08
N VAL A 36 3.26 -12.76 -17.21
CA VAL A 36 2.42 -12.23 -18.27
C VAL A 36 1.27 -13.19 -18.54
N TRP A 37 0.09 -12.65 -18.81
CA TRP A 37 -1.07 -13.46 -19.19
C TRP A 37 -0.85 -14.05 -20.58
N ASN A 38 -0.87 -15.38 -20.65
CA ASN A 38 -0.87 -16.11 -21.92
C ASN A 38 -2.31 -16.38 -22.34
N THR A 39 -2.70 -15.82 -23.48
CA THR A 39 -4.07 -15.91 -24.01
C THR A 39 -4.40 -17.32 -24.50
N ASP A 40 -3.42 -18.03 -25.06
CA ASP A 40 -3.62 -19.36 -25.64
C ASP A 40 -3.86 -20.41 -24.54
N PHE A 41 -3.09 -20.31 -23.47
CA PHE A 41 -3.20 -21.24 -22.34
C PHE A 41 -4.13 -20.76 -21.20
N GLN A 42 -4.69 -19.54 -21.31
CA GLN A 42 -5.59 -18.94 -20.31
C GLN A 42 -5.00 -18.93 -18.88
N LYS A 43 -3.71 -18.65 -18.76
CA LYS A 43 -2.98 -18.62 -17.47
C LYS A 43 -1.89 -17.56 -17.46
N TYR A 44 -1.43 -17.21 -16.25
CA TYR A 44 -0.20 -16.42 -16.11
C TYR A 44 1.01 -17.32 -16.25
N GLU A 45 1.97 -16.90 -17.06
CA GLU A 45 3.25 -17.58 -17.26
C GLU A 45 4.36 -16.72 -16.67
N LEU A 46 5.25 -17.39 -15.92
CA LEU A 46 6.44 -16.75 -15.37
C LEU A 46 7.37 -16.38 -16.52
N VAL A 47 7.71 -15.11 -16.63
CA VAL A 47 8.68 -14.60 -17.59
C VAL A 47 10.08 -14.64 -17.00
N GLU A 48 10.22 -14.05 -15.80
CA GLU A 48 11.51 -14.01 -15.09
C GLU A 48 11.35 -13.85 -13.59
N THR A 49 12.44 -14.15 -12.88
CA THR A 49 12.60 -13.82 -11.47
C THR A 49 13.74 -12.82 -11.36
N GLU A 50 13.43 -11.66 -10.82
CA GLU A 50 14.37 -10.55 -10.67
C GLU A 50 14.83 -10.46 -9.20
N TYR A 51 16.11 -10.20 -8.99
CA TYR A 51 16.75 -10.07 -7.68
C TYR A 51 17.22 -8.63 -7.48
N GLU A 52 16.30 -7.71 -7.68
CA GLU A 52 16.55 -6.28 -7.56
C GLU A 52 15.62 -5.64 -6.54
N HIS A 53 16.14 -4.60 -5.88
CA HIS A 53 15.43 -3.92 -4.80
C HIS A 53 14.15 -3.25 -5.27
N SER A 54 13.10 -3.39 -4.46
CA SER A 54 11.81 -2.75 -4.68
C SER A 54 11.26 -2.22 -3.35
N ILE A 55 10.56 -1.09 -3.40
CA ILE A 55 9.90 -0.48 -2.27
C ILE A 55 8.42 -0.30 -2.62
N ILE A 56 7.54 -0.71 -1.74
CA ILE A 56 6.10 -0.54 -1.87
C ILE A 56 5.62 0.33 -0.71
N ASP A 57 5.18 1.54 -1.03
CA ASP A 57 4.60 2.49 -0.08
C ASP A 57 3.09 2.52 -0.25
N ILE A 58 2.36 2.28 0.84
CA ILE A 58 0.90 2.41 0.92
C ILE A 58 0.61 3.53 1.91
N ARG A 59 -0.01 4.61 1.45
CA ARG A 59 -0.48 5.70 2.30
C ARG A 59 -1.99 5.78 2.25
N GLU A 60 -2.61 5.52 3.39
CA GLU A 60 -4.06 5.64 3.59
C GLU A 60 -4.34 6.97 4.31
N ILE A 61 -5.23 7.79 3.76
CA ILE A 61 -5.57 9.13 4.27
C ILE A 61 -6.99 9.09 4.79
N GLY A 62 -7.13 8.99 6.11
CA GLY A 62 -8.42 8.93 6.79
C GLY A 62 -9.22 7.64 6.58
N SER A 63 -8.99 6.91 5.51
CA SER A 63 -9.62 5.62 5.23
C SER A 63 -8.79 4.76 4.28
N LYS A 64 -9.06 3.44 4.26
CA LYS A 64 -8.40 2.49 3.35
C LYS A 64 -8.78 2.67 1.88
N THR A 65 -9.84 3.41 1.60
CA THR A 65 -10.31 3.70 0.25
C THR A 65 -9.85 5.06 -0.28
N ASN A 66 -9.06 5.78 0.51
CA ASN A 66 -8.51 7.08 0.15
C ASN A 66 -7.02 7.10 0.42
N GLY A 67 -6.25 7.62 -0.50
CA GLY A 67 -4.80 7.70 -0.40
C GLY A 67 -4.12 7.34 -1.71
N TYR A 68 -2.89 6.86 -1.61
CA TYR A 68 -2.12 6.49 -2.79
C TYR A 68 -1.14 5.35 -2.49
N ILE A 69 -0.74 4.68 -3.56
CA ILE A 69 0.28 3.65 -3.53
C ILE A 69 1.38 4.02 -4.51
N VAL A 70 2.62 3.82 -4.08
CA VAL A 70 3.81 3.98 -4.89
C VAL A 70 4.60 2.68 -4.84
N ILE A 71 4.95 2.16 -6.02
CA ILE A 71 5.82 1.00 -6.17
C ILE A 71 7.05 1.45 -6.94
N SER A 72 8.18 1.50 -6.25
CA SER A 72 9.49 1.85 -6.81
C SER A 72 10.27 0.56 -7.03
N MET A 73 10.73 0.33 -8.23
CA MET A 73 11.45 -0.88 -8.63
C MET A 73 12.75 -0.49 -9.31
N VAL A 74 13.84 -1.16 -8.97
CA VAL A 74 15.04 -1.12 -9.79
C VAL A 74 14.85 -2.12 -10.94
N ASP A 75 15.21 -1.74 -12.15
CA ASP A 75 15.14 -2.56 -13.35
C ASP A 75 16.35 -2.21 -14.23
N ASN A 76 17.30 -3.14 -14.33
CA ASN A 76 18.57 -2.92 -15.01
C ASN A 76 19.33 -1.65 -14.53
N GLY A 77 19.36 -1.43 -13.24
CA GLY A 77 20.00 -0.27 -12.63
C GLY A 77 19.24 1.06 -12.76
N GLN A 78 18.04 1.04 -13.35
CA GLN A 78 17.17 2.21 -13.44
C GLN A 78 15.98 2.09 -12.50
N VAL A 79 15.62 3.18 -11.85
CA VAL A 79 14.42 3.21 -11.00
C VAL A 79 13.19 3.44 -11.88
N ARG A 80 12.27 2.50 -11.82
CA ARG A 80 10.91 2.64 -12.38
C ARG A 80 9.92 2.83 -11.25
N MET A 81 8.96 3.71 -11.46
CA MET A 81 7.95 4.02 -10.45
C MET A 81 6.55 3.87 -11.03
N HIS A 82 5.76 3.04 -10.38
CA HIS A 82 4.32 2.96 -10.60
C HIS A 82 3.60 3.62 -9.43
N HIS A 83 2.65 4.50 -9.70
CA HIS A 83 1.88 5.16 -8.65
C HIS A 83 0.43 5.37 -9.08
N GLY A 84 -0.44 5.46 -8.11
CA GLY A 84 -1.84 5.77 -8.35
C GLY A 84 -2.62 6.02 -7.08
N SER A 85 -3.77 6.67 -7.21
CA SER A 85 -4.69 6.90 -6.11
C SER A 85 -5.48 5.64 -5.81
N ILE A 86 -5.71 5.37 -4.53
CA ILE A 86 -6.59 4.30 -4.07
C ILE A 86 -8.03 4.77 -4.32
N TYR A 87 -8.84 3.94 -4.97
CA TYR A 87 -10.26 4.23 -5.15
C TYR A 87 -11.18 3.15 -4.57
N ASN A 88 -10.63 1.99 -4.22
CA ASN A 88 -11.37 0.93 -3.53
C ASN A 88 -10.44 0.07 -2.70
N PHE A 89 -10.99 -0.49 -1.61
CA PHE A 89 -10.33 -1.46 -0.75
C PHE A 89 -11.29 -2.60 -0.45
N THR A 90 -10.83 -3.83 -0.59
CA THR A 90 -11.58 -5.04 -0.24
C THR A 90 -10.79 -5.83 0.79
N LYS A 91 -11.39 -6.09 1.95
CA LYS A 91 -10.81 -6.98 2.94
C LYS A 91 -11.14 -8.42 2.56
N ASP A 92 -10.13 -9.27 2.56
CA ASP A 92 -10.26 -10.70 2.32
C ASP A 92 -9.95 -11.47 3.61
N SER A 93 -10.62 -12.61 3.81
CA SER A 93 -10.37 -13.48 4.97
C SER A 93 -8.98 -14.11 4.97
N GLU A 94 -8.38 -14.30 3.81
CA GLU A 94 -7.06 -14.90 3.64
C GLU A 94 -5.92 -13.88 3.55
N ASN A 95 -6.25 -12.67 3.11
CA ASN A 95 -5.29 -11.60 2.90
C ASN A 95 -5.59 -10.41 3.82
N GLU A 96 -4.59 -9.60 4.12
CA GLU A 96 -4.85 -8.36 4.85
C GLU A 96 -5.81 -7.46 4.08
N GLY A 97 -5.68 -7.43 2.77
CA GLY A 97 -6.57 -6.70 1.90
C GLY A 97 -6.06 -6.54 0.48
N SER A 98 -6.92 -5.94 -0.30
CA SER A 98 -6.71 -5.66 -1.72
C SER A 98 -7.10 -4.22 -2.02
N TRP A 99 -6.15 -3.44 -2.51
CA TRP A 99 -6.34 -2.06 -2.94
C TRP A 99 -6.48 -1.99 -4.45
N SER A 100 -7.53 -1.35 -4.92
CA SER A 100 -7.69 -0.97 -6.32
C SER A 100 -7.12 0.42 -6.53
N ILE A 101 -6.25 0.57 -7.53
CA ILE A 101 -5.42 1.74 -7.77
C ILE A 101 -5.71 2.27 -9.16
N GLN A 102 -5.79 3.58 -9.29
CA GLN A 102 -5.97 4.25 -10.57
C GLN A 102 -4.99 5.41 -10.73
N SER A 103 -4.36 5.49 -11.89
CA SER A 103 -3.65 6.67 -12.38
C SER A 103 -4.26 7.12 -13.71
N LYS A 104 -3.73 8.20 -14.30
CA LYS A 104 -4.19 8.69 -15.62
C LYS A 104 -4.13 7.62 -16.70
N PHE A 105 -3.14 6.73 -16.64
CA PHE A 105 -2.84 5.78 -17.72
C PHE A 105 -2.98 4.32 -17.32
N MET A 106 -3.30 4.03 -16.05
CA MET A 106 -3.22 2.66 -15.54
C MET A 106 -4.27 2.40 -14.48
N ARG A 107 -4.90 1.24 -14.58
CA ARG A 107 -5.62 0.60 -13.47
C ARG A 107 -4.82 -0.57 -12.97
N ALA A 108 -4.72 -0.69 -11.66
CA ALA A 108 -3.95 -1.74 -11.02
C ALA A 108 -4.64 -2.23 -9.76
N ARG A 109 -4.17 -3.36 -9.27
CA ARG A 109 -4.60 -3.95 -8.01
C ARG A 109 -3.38 -4.43 -7.25
N LEU A 110 -3.32 -4.11 -5.97
CA LEU A 110 -2.30 -4.61 -5.05
C LEU A 110 -2.98 -5.48 -3.99
N ILE A 111 -2.49 -6.69 -3.78
CA ILE A 111 -2.99 -7.65 -2.79
C ILE A 111 -1.83 -7.99 -1.85
N TYR A 112 -2.06 -7.87 -0.54
CA TYR A 112 -1.08 -8.27 0.47
C TYR A 112 -1.51 -9.56 1.16
N ASN A 113 -0.65 -10.57 1.12
CA ASN A 113 -0.80 -11.83 1.83
C ASN A 113 0.23 -11.91 2.96
N PRO A 114 -0.17 -11.61 4.22
CA PRO A 114 0.74 -11.63 5.36
C PRO A 114 1.20 -13.04 5.74
N LYS A 115 0.46 -14.08 5.40
CA LYS A 115 0.84 -15.48 5.71
C LYS A 115 2.04 -15.94 4.88
N GLU A 116 2.11 -15.48 3.65
CA GLU A 116 3.18 -15.84 2.71
C GLU A 116 4.24 -14.74 2.61
N ASN A 117 4.04 -13.61 3.30
CA ASN A 117 4.87 -12.41 3.15
C ASN A 117 5.02 -12.00 1.67
N THR A 118 3.90 -11.98 0.95
CA THR A 118 3.91 -11.62 -0.47
C THR A 118 2.97 -10.46 -0.77
N MET A 119 3.36 -9.67 -1.75
CA MET A 119 2.48 -8.68 -2.39
C MET A 119 2.33 -9.03 -3.87
N THR A 120 1.10 -9.17 -4.31
CA THR A 120 0.76 -9.37 -5.71
C THR A 120 0.27 -8.07 -6.31
N TYR A 121 0.99 -7.57 -7.31
CA TYR A 121 0.66 -6.36 -8.05
C TYR A 121 0.24 -6.73 -9.47
N MET A 122 -1.01 -6.42 -9.80
CA MET A 122 -1.59 -6.67 -11.12
C MET A 122 -1.85 -5.34 -11.82
N TYR A 123 -1.42 -5.21 -13.06
CA TYR A 123 -1.54 -3.96 -13.82
C TYR A 123 -1.67 -4.21 -15.32
N ASP A 124 -1.81 -3.14 -16.11
CA ASP A 124 -2.04 -3.20 -17.54
C ASP A 124 -3.31 -4.00 -17.86
N SER A 125 -4.45 -3.51 -17.34
CA SER A 125 -5.75 -4.16 -17.56
C SER A 125 -6.31 -3.82 -18.94
N ASN A 126 -6.85 -4.85 -19.61
CA ASN A 126 -7.87 -4.66 -20.63
C ASN A 126 -9.27 -4.87 -20.01
N ASP A 127 -10.34 -4.81 -20.80
CA ASP A 127 -11.74 -4.84 -20.33
C ASP A 127 -12.10 -6.00 -19.37
N LYS A 128 -11.31 -7.06 -19.33
CA LYS A 128 -11.65 -8.28 -18.59
C LYS A 128 -10.62 -8.75 -17.58
N ARG A 129 -9.34 -8.41 -17.73
CA ARG A 129 -8.26 -8.90 -16.86
C ARG A 129 -7.01 -8.06 -16.88
N TYR A 130 -6.14 -8.27 -15.91
CA TYR A 130 -4.80 -7.73 -15.90
C TYR A 130 -3.87 -8.57 -16.78
N LYS A 131 -3.07 -7.91 -17.63
CA LYS A 131 -2.13 -8.60 -18.51
C LYS A 131 -0.81 -8.93 -17.85
N ARG A 132 -0.44 -8.16 -16.84
CA ARG A 132 0.84 -8.24 -16.14
C ARG A 132 0.63 -8.42 -14.65
N LEU A 133 1.46 -9.25 -14.05
CA LEU A 133 1.42 -9.56 -12.62
C LEU A 133 2.86 -9.64 -12.11
N MET A 134 3.10 -9.01 -10.96
CA MET A 134 4.34 -9.14 -10.21
C MET A 134 4.03 -9.67 -8.81
N ILE A 135 4.82 -10.62 -8.34
CA ILE A 135 4.77 -11.13 -6.98
C ILE A 135 6.08 -10.74 -6.29
N PHE A 136 5.99 -9.88 -5.29
CA PHE A 136 7.09 -9.46 -4.43
C PHE A 136 7.11 -10.32 -3.19
N THR A 137 8.28 -10.83 -2.80
CA THR A 137 8.50 -11.37 -1.46
C THR A 137 8.88 -10.20 -0.57
N VAL A 138 8.03 -9.84 0.39
CA VAL A 138 8.17 -8.61 1.16
C VAL A 138 8.55 -8.89 2.61
N ALA A 139 9.43 -8.04 3.15
CA ALA A 139 9.58 -7.86 4.59
C ALA A 139 8.84 -6.59 4.98
N PRO A 140 8.04 -6.58 6.07
CA PRO A 140 7.54 -5.34 6.63
C PRO A 140 8.75 -4.50 7.05
N ASP A 141 8.77 -3.24 6.65
CA ASP A 141 9.77 -2.30 7.15
C ASP A 141 9.47 -2.12 8.65
N GLU A 142 10.36 -2.58 9.49
CA GLU A 142 10.29 -2.27 10.91
C GLU A 142 10.44 -0.75 11.00
N LEU A 143 9.31 -0.04 11.15
CA LEU A 143 9.34 1.38 11.44
C LEU A 143 10.30 1.57 12.61
N PRO A 144 11.33 2.42 12.49
CA PRO A 144 12.26 2.65 13.58
C PRO A 144 11.42 2.98 14.81
N ASP A 145 11.54 2.14 15.82
CA ASP A 145 10.79 2.21 17.06
C ASP A 145 10.66 3.66 17.51
N ALA A 146 9.45 4.07 17.87
CA ALA A 146 9.17 5.36 18.49
C ALA A 146 9.95 5.59 19.81
N ASN A 147 10.81 4.66 20.18
CA ASN A 147 11.71 4.67 21.35
C ASN A 147 12.99 5.50 21.17
N LEU A 148 13.24 6.10 20.01
CA LEU A 148 14.36 7.03 19.83
C LEU A 148 14.15 8.41 20.50
N LYS A 149 13.07 8.58 21.29
CA LYS A 149 12.84 9.79 22.10
C LYS A 149 13.61 9.83 23.43
N SER A 150 14.45 8.88 23.74
CA SER A 150 15.10 8.82 25.06
C SER A 150 16.62 9.04 25.08
N VAL A 151 17.24 9.48 24.00
CA VAL A 151 18.71 9.71 23.98
C VAL A 151 19.07 11.12 23.54
N VAL A 152 18.36 12.11 24.00
CA VAL A 152 18.89 13.48 24.10
C VAL A 152 18.66 13.99 25.50
N LYS A 153 19.38 13.43 26.47
CA LYS A 153 19.79 14.17 27.65
C LYS A 153 21.12 14.81 27.28
N MET A 154 21.07 16.10 27.00
CA MET A 154 22.25 16.92 27.01
C MET A 154 22.69 17.11 28.47
N ASP A 155 23.89 16.69 28.77
CA ASP A 155 24.66 17.17 29.91
C ASP A 155 25.12 18.61 29.65
#